data_195f9d7f8586c51092a5a1c976562536
#
_entry.id   195f9d7f8586c51092a5a1c976562536
#
_cell.length_a   1.000
_cell.length_b   1.000
_cell.length_c   1.000
_cell.angle_alpha   90.00
_cell.angle_beta   90.00
_cell.angle_gamma   90.00
#
_symmetry.space_group_name_H-M   'P 1'
#
loop_
_entity.id
_entity.type
_entity.pdbx_description
1 polymer ?
#
loop_
_entity_poly.entity_id
_entity_poly.type
_entity_poly.pdbx_seq_one_letter_code
_entity_poly.pdbx_strand_id
1 'polypeptide(L)'
;DLHLSIRRQRQMCIRDSYDSDYESASKSLHRAGKPADLYTMATTKQLGLPEPKFPEGTELTPKKIELGRKLFFDRRLSHTDTISCAICHVPEMGFAHNELATAVGTEGRSVPRNAPTVVNAGFLSRFFHDARENSLEDQVWGPLLAHNEMANPSPGYLLNKIRAIPDYDGLFEDAYGVGPNMDSLSRALAAYQYALVSGNSPFDKWYYNGESNAISKSAKRGFEIFSGKGNCTACHLVNEEYALFTDEKLHNTGIGFKSSMYVEPPRKKVVLAPGIEVDVDTSVYANDSAFRDEIMPNDLGLYLITQDPNDRWKIRTPQLRNVELSGPYMHNGQLSTLKEVVEFYNQGGVTEVGKMKNETISPLIFPLNLTENEVNDLVEFLKTLTGSNMDTLVLDAFAAPVGDVSLKDPNWFHDNKLKY
;
A
#
# COMPACT_ATOMS: atom_id res chain seq x y z
N ASP A 1 40.54 0.26 -25.27
CA ASP A 1 39.54 1.31 -25.55
C ASP A 1 38.14 1.01 -25.01
N LEU A 2 37.73 -0.25 -24.98
CA LEU A 2 36.45 -0.66 -24.38
C LEU A 2 36.42 -0.44 -22.86
N HIS A 3 37.53 -0.67 -22.18
CA HIS A 3 37.66 -0.45 -20.72
C HIS A 3 37.62 1.03 -20.33
N LEU A 4 38.07 1.92 -21.19
CA LEU A 4 37.99 3.37 -20.98
C LEU A 4 36.58 3.90 -21.23
N SER A 5 35.86 3.33 -22.20
CA SER A 5 34.46 3.64 -22.49
C SER A 5 33.55 3.24 -21.33
N ILE A 6 33.72 2.02 -20.77
CA ILE A 6 32.94 1.54 -19.62
C ILE A 6 33.24 2.34 -18.35
N ARG A 7 34.48 2.77 -18.13
CA ARG A 7 34.82 3.66 -17.00
C ARG A 7 34.20 5.05 -17.16
N ARG A 8 34.16 5.62 -18.40
CA ARG A 8 33.49 6.90 -18.65
C ARG A 8 31.97 6.79 -18.50
N GLN A 9 31.34 5.71 -18.95
CA GLN A 9 29.92 5.46 -18.75
C GLN A 9 29.58 5.28 -17.25
N ARG A 10 30.39 4.52 -16.48
CA ARG A 10 30.21 4.40 -15.03
C ARG A 10 30.40 5.73 -14.30
N GLN A 11 31.36 6.54 -14.72
CA GLN A 11 31.52 7.89 -14.14
C GLN A 11 30.38 8.83 -14.52
N MET A 12 29.83 8.74 -15.74
CA MET A 12 28.64 9.49 -16.13
C MET A 12 27.42 9.08 -15.30
N CYS A 13 27.11 7.77 -15.18
CA CYS A 13 25.97 7.30 -14.38
C CYS A 13 26.08 7.66 -12.89
N ILE A 14 27.30 7.66 -12.33
CA ILE A 14 27.53 8.07 -10.93
C ILE A 14 27.46 9.59 -10.78
N ARG A 15 27.94 10.38 -11.75
CA ARG A 15 27.83 11.82 -11.72
C ARG A 15 26.40 12.31 -11.86
N ASP A 16 25.65 11.73 -12.80
CA ASP A 16 24.27 12.14 -13.06
C ASP A 16 23.31 11.80 -11.90
N SER A 17 23.66 10.84 -11.06
CA SER A 17 22.86 10.46 -9.90
C SER A 17 23.22 11.19 -8.59
N TYR A 18 24.35 11.94 -8.57
CA TYR A 18 24.81 12.63 -7.37
C TYR A 18 25.29 14.07 -7.61
N ASP A 19 25.14 14.61 -8.81
CA ASP A 19 25.51 15.99 -9.10
C ASP A 19 24.45 16.94 -8.54
N SER A 20 24.89 17.94 -7.79
CA SER A 20 24.02 18.96 -7.19
C SER A 20 23.23 19.79 -8.22
N ASP A 21 23.58 19.70 -9.49
CA ASP A 21 22.96 20.42 -10.60
C ASP A 21 21.87 19.58 -11.30
N TYR A 22 21.64 18.32 -10.88
CA TYR A 22 20.58 17.48 -11.42
C TYR A 22 19.26 17.78 -10.71
N GLU A 23 18.40 18.56 -11.35
CA GLU A 23 17.02 18.78 -10.91
C GLU A 23 16.19 17.53 -11.19
N SER A 24 16.09 16.65 -10.20
CA SER A 24 15.14 15.56 -10.23
C SER A 24 13.74 16.03 -9.85
N ALA A 25 12.74 15.66 -10.63
CA ALA A 25 11.33 15.83 -10.26
C ALA A 25 10.92 14.95 -9.08
N SER A 26 11.71 13.95 -8.72
CA SER A 26 11.45 13.06 -7.59
C SER A 26 11.91 13.68 -6.27
N LYS A 27 10.96 13.91 -5.37
CA LYS A 27 11.24 14.41 -4.01
C LYS A 27 12.13 13.46 -3.21
N SER A 28 12.11 12.15 -3.52
CA SER A 28 12.96 11.13 -2.89
C SER A 28 14.44 11.36 -3.09
N LEU A 29 14.84 11.96 -4.22
CA LEU A 29 16.24 12.23 -4.51
C LEU A 29 16.77 13.45 -3.76
N HIS A 30 15.92 14.36 -3.35
CA HIS A 30 16.32 15.51 -2.55
C HIS A 30 16.52 15.16 -1.07
N ARG A 31 15.97 14.04 -0.60
CA ARG A 31 16.00 13.57 0.81
C ARG A 31 15.80 14.66 1.87
N ALA A 32 15.25 15.78 1.46
CA ALA A 32 14.94 16.90 2.33
C ALA A 32 13.52 16.72 2.86
N GLY A 33 13.40 15.97 3.94
CA GLY A 33 12.15 15.82 4.66
C GLY A 33 11.74 17.15 5.31
N LYS A 34 10.45 17.31 5.55
CA LYS A 34 9.90 18.42 6.32
C LYS A 34 8.87 17.84 7.29
N PRO A 35 9.17 17.84 8.59
CA PRO A 35 8.23 17.39 9.60
C PRO A 35 6.90 18.13 9.50
N ALA A 36 5.79 17.42 9.58
CA ALA A 36 4.44 17.96 9.62
C ALA A 36 3.84 17.79 11.04
N ASP A 37 2.87 18.61 11.37
CA ASP A 37 2.08 18.43 12.58
C ASP A 37 1.01 17.35 12.34
N LEU A 38 1.47 16.08 12.31
CA LEU A 38 0.60 14.93 12.10
C LEU A 38 -0.46 14.80 13.20
N TYR A 39 -0.17 15.25 14.42
CA TYR A 39 -1.14 15.22 15.52
C TYR A 39 -2.36 16.10 15.22
N THR A 40 -2.13 17.36 14.87
CA THR A 40 -3.22 18.27 14.50
C THR A 40 -3.95 17.77 13.24
N MET A 41 -3.22 17.25 12.24
CA MET A 41 -3.83 16.70 11.03
C MET A 41 -4.76 15.52 11.32
N ALA A 42 -4.39 14.62 12.24
CA ALA A 42 -5.17 13.43 12.60
C ALA A 42 -6.34 13.73 13.52
N THR A 43 -6.22 14.75 14.37
CA THR A 43 -7.25 15.10 15.38
C THR A 43 -8.23 16.16 14.90
N THR A 44 -7.98 16.77 13.73
CA THR A 44 -8.88 17.76 13.11
C THR A 44 -9.66 17.11 11.97
N LYS A 45 -10.99 17.30 11.98
CA LYS A 45 -11.84 16.83 10.87
C LYS A 45 -11.38 17.44 9.55
N GLN A 46 -11.10 16.59 8.57
CA GLN A 46 -10.83 17.00 7.20
C GLN A 46 -12.07 16.82 6.34
N LEU A 47 -12.29 17.73 5.39
CA LEU A 47 -13.42 17.65 4.47
C LEU A 47 -13.42 16.32 3.72
N GLY A 48 -14.58 15.66 3.66
CA GLY A 48 -14.78 14.39 3.01
C GLY A 48 -14.34 13.16 3.80
N LEU A 49 -13.80 13.33 5.02
CA LEU A 49 -13.48 12.24 5.93
C LEU A 49 -14.46 12.21 7.11
N PRO A 50 -14.64 11.05 7.78
CA PRO A 50 -15.37 10.95 9.02
C PRO A 50 -14.74 11.80 10.13
N GLU A 51 -15.47 12.01 11.23
CA GLU A 51 -14.87 12.53 12.48
C GLU A 51 -13.76 11.60 12.95
N PRO A 52 -12.58 12.15 13.33
CA PRO A 52 -11.51 11.35 13.90
C PRO A 52 -12.00 10.59 15.13
N LYS A 53 -11.82 9.30 15.14
CA LYS A 53 -12.13 8.42 16.27
C LYS A 53 -10.98 7.48 16.49
N PHE A 54 -10.57 7.34 17.73
CA PHE A 54 -9.51 6.42 18.13
C PHE A 54 -10.10 5.37 19.08
N PRO A 55 -9.65 4.11 19.01
CA PRO A 55 -10.06 3.09 19.97
C PRO A 55 -9.76 3.53 21.40
N GLU A 56 -10.54 3.05 22.37
CA GLU A 56 -10.34 3.35 23.79
C GLU A 56 -8.90 2.97 24.22
N GLY A 57 -8.22 3.88 24.90
CA GLY A 57 -6.84 3.70 25.35
C GLY A 57 -5.77 3.93 24.27
N THR A 58 -6.17 4.35 23.05
CA THR A 58 -5.23 4.64 21.96
C THR A 58 -5.12 6.16 21.67
N GLU A 59 -5.32 7.00 22.69
CA GLU A 59 -5.22 8.45 22.51
C GLU A 59 -3.87 8.80 21.87
N LEU A 60 -3.94 9.55 20.75
CA LEU A 60 -2.76 10.02 20.06
C LEU A 60 -2.05 11.10 20.87
N THR A 61 -0.75 11.09 20.84
CA THR A 61 0.11 12.21 21.27
C THR A 61 1.24 12.36 20.25
N PRO A 62 1.86 13.55 20.15
CA PRO A 62 3.02 13.75 19.30
C PRO A 62 4.12 12.71 19.53
N LYS A 63 4.45 12.39 20.79
CA LYS A 63 5.46 11.40 21.14
C LYS A 63 5.14 9.99 20.64
N LYS A 64 3.87 9.56 20.72
CA LYS A 64 3.43 8.26 20.20
C LYS A 64 3.56 8.20 18.68
N ILE A 65 3.18 9.27 17.99
CA ILE A 65 3.29 9.39 16.52
C ILE A 65 4.75 9.37 16.09
N GLU A 66 5.61 10.13 16.76
CA GLU A 66 7.05 10.18 16.45
C GLU A 66 7.74 8.83 16.66
N LEU A 67 7.44 8.14 17.77
CA LEU A 67 7.94 6.79 18.01
C LEU A 67 7.44 5.83 16.92
N GLY A 68 6.15 5.87 16.58
CA GLY A 68 5.57 5.05 15.53
C GLY A 68 6.19 5.33 14.16
N ARG A 69 6.42 6.60 13.83
CA ARG A 69 7.12 7.00 12.61
C ARG A 69 8.54 6.43 12.57
N LYS A 70 9.33 6.57 13.64
CA LYS A 70 10.67 5.98 13.73
C LYS A 70 10.62 4.47 13.49
N LEU A 71 9.74 3.76 14.16
CA LEU A 71 9.57 2.31 14.00
C LEU A 71 9.16 1.92 12.57
N PHE A 72 8.26 2.67 11.95
CA PHE A 72 7.74 2.37 10.59
C PHE A 72 8.84 2.41 9.51
N PHE A 73 9.84 3.26 9.67
CA PHE A 73 10.95 3.42 8.73
C PHE A 73 12.20 2.62 9.13
N ASP A 74 12.26 2.05 10.32
CA ASP A 74 13.45 1.36 10.82
C ASP A 74 13.58 -0.07 10.27
N ARG A 75 14.58 -0.28 9.43
CA ARG A 75 14.87 -1.60 8.85
C ARG A 75 15.32 -2.63 9.89
N ARG A 76 15.86 -2.17 11.02
CA ARG A 76 16.29 -3.04 12.13
C ARG A 76 15.13 -3.77 12.80
N LEU A 77 13.89 -3.41 12.48
CA LEU A 77 12.71 -4.17 12.92
C LEU A 77 12.53 -5.49 12.17
N SER A 78 13.16 -5.70 11.02
CA SER A 78 13.15 -7.00 10.37
C SER A 78 14.24 -7.92 10.91
N HIS A 79 14.07 -9.24 10.74
CA HIS A 79 15.05 -10.24 11.20
C HIS A 79 16.46 -9.98 10.63
N THR A 80 16.53 -9.56 9.38
CA THR A 80 17.78 -9.35 8.63
C THR A 80 18.28 -7.90 8.61
N ASP A 81 17.63 -6.97 9.29
CA ASP A 81 17.94 -5.52 9.28
C ASP A 81 17.81 -4.85 7.90
N THR A 82 17.06 -5.43 6.98
CA THR A 82 17.00 -4.98 5.58
C THR A 82 15.63 -4.41 5.19
N ILE A 83 14.55 -4.76 5.89
CA ILE A 83 13.18 -4.43 5.54
C ILE A 83 12.53 -3.58 6.64
N SER A 84 11.87 -2.51 6.23
CA SER A 84 10.97 -1.72 7.09
C SER A 84 9.56 -1.70 6.49
N CYS A 85 8.57 -1.21 7.22
CA CYS A 85 7.20 -1.04 6.70
C CYS A 85 7.19 -0.18 5.43
N ALA A 86 8.03 0.87 5.39
CA ALA A 86 8.15 1.79 4.26
C ALA A 86 8.72 1.18 2.98
N ILE A 87 9.30 -0.03 3.02
CA ILE A 87 9.73 -0.75 1.79
C ILE A 87 8.52 -1.24 1.00
N CYS A 88 7.45 -1.68 1.70
CA CYS A 88 6.22 -2.13 1.07
C CYS A 88 5.15 -1.02 1.02
N HIS A 89 5.23 -0.04 1.92
CA HIS A 89 4.34 1.11 1.99
C HIS A 89 5.10 2.40 1.67
N VAL A 90 5.47 2.54 0.39
CA VAL A 90 6.36 3.62 -0.11
C VAL A 90 5.62 4.96 -0.09
N PRO A 91 6.12 5.99 0.63
CA PRO A 91 5.41 7.25 0.78
C PRO A 91 5.05 7.93 -0.54
N GLU A 92 5.96 7.99 -1.50
CA GLU A 92 5.76 8.61 -2.82
C GLU A 92 4.72 7.88 -3.67
N MET A 93 4.43 6.65 -3.33
CA MET A 93 3.45 5.80 -4.00
C MET A 93 2.12 5.73 -3.22
N GLY A 94 1.78 6.82 -2.55
CA GLY A 94 0.59 6.88 -1.71
C GLY A 94 0.64 5.94 -0.49
N PHE A 95 1.84 5.65 0.03
CA PHE A 95 2.07 4.66 1.09
C PHE A 95 1.54 3.26 0.73
N ALA A 96 1.64 2.90 -0.54
CA ALA A 96 1.37 1.58 -1.10
C ALA A 96 2.62 1.06 -1.81
N HIS A 97 2.50 -0.02 -2.60
CA HIS A 97 3.61 -0.55 -3.39
C HIS A 97 3.23 -0.58 -4.88
N ASN A 98 4.04 0.04 -5.76
CA ASN A 98 3.71 0.13 -7.18
C ASN A 98 4.82 -0.32 -8.15
N GLU A 99 6.01 -0.65 -7.67
CA GLU A 99 7.10 -1.10 -8.55
C GLU A 99 6.87 -2.51 -9.09
N LEU A 100 6.24 -3.37 -8.27
CA LEU A 100 5.91 -4.75 -8.61
C LEU A 100 4.43 -5.02 -8.32
N ALA A 101 3.88 -6.07 -8.90
CA ALA A 101 2.51 -6.51 -8.61
C ALA A 101 2.32 -6.79 -7.11
N THR A 102 3.32 -7.41 -6.48
CA THR A 102 3.38 -7.64 -5.03
C THR A 102 4.77 -7.31 -4.51
N ALA A 103 4.84 -6.90 -3.26
CA ALA A 103 6.10 -6.51 -2.63
C ALA A 103 7.04 -7.70 -2.41
N VAL A 104 8.32 -7.40 -2.20
CA VAL A 104 9.36 -8.38 -1.88
C VAL A 104 9.89 -8.08 -0.49
N GLY A 105 9.79 -9.06 0.38
CA GLY A 105 10.26 -8.96 1.76
C GLY A 105 11.67 -9.53 1.97
N THR A 106 11.92 -10.00 3.17
CA THR A 106 13.21 -10.52 3.60
C THR A 106 13.70 -11.64 2.68
N GLU A 107 15.00 -11.59 2.34
CA GLU A 107 15.69 -12.60 1.51
C GLU A 107 15.12 -12.71 0.08
N GLY A 108 14.46 -11.69 -0.42
CA GLY A 108 13.89 -11.70 -1.77
C GLY A 108 12.58 -12.48 -1.90
N ARG A 109 11.93 -12.83 -0.80
CA ARG A 109 10.67 -13.60 -0.83
C ARG A 109 9.49 -12.72 -1.20
N SER A 110 8.76 -13.09 -2.22
CA SER A 110 7.56 -12.36 -2.64
C SER A 110 6.39 -12.59 -1.68
N VAL A 111 5.62 -11.52 -1.44
CA VAL A 111 4.34 -11.63 -0.73
C VAL A 111 3.21 -11.97 -1.71
N PRO A 112 2.17 -12.69 -1.30
CA PRO A 112 1.12 -13.14 -2.23
C PRO A 112 0.15 -12.02 -2.65
N ARG A 113 0.12 -10.91 -1.93
CA ARG A 113 -0.84 -9.82 -2.14
C ARG A 113 -0.14 -8.48 -2.26
N ASN A 114 -0.73 -7.57 -3.04
CA ASN A 114 -0.27 -6.20 -3.14
C ASN A 114 -0.38 -5.48 -1.78
N ALA A 115 0.58 -4.63 -1.45
CA ALA A 115 0.55 -3.83 -0.23
C ALA A 115 -0.38 -2.61 -0.42
N PRO A 116 -1.53 -2.55 0.26
CA PRO A 116 -2.47 -1.44 0.13
C PRO A 116 -1.93 -0.17 0.79
N THR A 117 -2.48 0.98 0.42
CA THR A 117 -2.18 2.23 1.13
C THR A 117 -2.52 2.13 2.62
N VAL A 118 -1.64 2.70 3.47
CA VAL A 118 -1.93 2.88 4.90
C VAL A 118 -2.51 4.27 5.21
N VAL A 119 -2.60 5.16 4.21
CA VAL A 119 -3.25 6.47 4.38
C VAL A 119 -4.74 6.28 4.62
N ASN A 120 -5.27 6.96 5.61
CA ASN A 120 -6.66 6.84 6.06
C ASN A 120 -7.03 5.44 6.63
N ALA A 121 -6.05 4.56 6.88
CA ALA A 121 -6.32 3.25 7.47
C ALA A 121 -6.99 3.36 8.84
N GLY A 122 -6.72 4.41 9.60
CA GLY A 122 -7.33 4.66 10.92
C GLY A 122 -8.85 4.82 10.92
N PHE A 123 -9.49 5.02 9.75
CA PHE A 123 -10.94 5.08 9.63
C PHE A 123 -11.59 3.74 9.30
N LEU A 124 -10.80 2.69 9.06
CA LEU A 124 -11.28 1.36 8.73
C LEU A 124 -11.48 0.52 10.00
N SER A 125 -12.41 -0.43 9.94
CA SER A 125 -12.71 -1.37 11.02
C SER A 125 -12.17 -2.77 10.78
N ARG A 126 -11.65 -3.04 9.58
CA ARG A 126 -11.12 -4.34 9.17
C ARG A 126 -9.85 -4.19 8.36
N PHE A 127 -8.88 -5.05 8.63
CA PHE A 127 -7.54 -4.97 8.06
C PHE A 127 -7.17 -6.26 7.32
N PHE A 128 -6.15 -6.14 6.45
CA PHE A 128 -5.81 -7.08 5.39
C PHE A 128 -6.90 -7.20 4.31
N HIS A 129 -6.53 -7.81 3.18
CA HIS A 129 -7.46 -8.03 2.07
C HIS A 129 -8.55 -9.05 2.40
N ASP A 130 -8.32 -9.95 3.33
CA ASP A 130 -9.26 -10.97 3.80
C ASP A 130 -10.00 -10.57 5.08
N ALA A 131 -9.78 -9.35 5.57
CA ALA A 131 -10.44 -8.79 6.76
C ALA A 131 -10.24 -9.63 8.05
N ARG A 132 -9.09 -10.30 8.19
CA ARG A 132 -8.81 -11.18 9.32
C ARG A 132 -8.48 -10.46 10.63
N GLU A 133 -8.12 -9.16 10.57
CA GLU A 133 -7.83 -8.34 11.74
C GLU A 133 -8.82 -7.18 11.89
N ASN A 134 -9.09 -6.78 13.13
CA ASN A 134 -10.07 -5.76 13.46
C ASN A 134 -9.46 -4.52 14.13
N SER A 135 -8.15 -4.50 14.35
CA SER A 135 -7.40 -3.36 14.86
C SER A 135 -6.07 -3.20 14.13
N LEU A 136 -5.54 -1.98 14.08
CA LEU A 136 -4.18 -1.74 13.57
C LEU A 136 -3.14 -2.33 14.51
N GLU A 137 -3.41 -2.33 15.81
CA GLU A 137 -2.55 -2.88 16.85
C GLU A 137 -2.31 -4.38 16.68
N ASP A 138 -3.32 -5.13 16.25
CA ASP A 138 -3.19 -6.56 15.95
C ASP A 138 -2.59 -6.78 14.56
N GLN A 139 -2.99 -5.95 13.60
CA GLN A 139 -2.56 -6.07 12.21
C GLN A 139 -1.03 -5.99 12.06
N VAL A 140 -0.35 -5.11 12.80
CA VAL A 140 1.11 -4.92 12.66
C VAL A 140 1.93 -6.16 12.98
N TRP A 141 1.39 -7.10 13.77
CA TRP A 141 2.08 -8.34 14.09
C TRP A 141 2.15 -9.32 12.90
N GLY A 142 1.21 -9.23 11.97
CA GLY A 142 1.25 -10.01 10.73
C GLY A 142 2.56 -9.81 9.98
N PRO A 143 2.84 -8.62 9.42
CA PRO A 143 4.05 -8.37 8.65
C PRO A 143 5.34 -8.45 9.48
N LEU A 144 5.31 -8.13 10.77
CA LEU A 144 6.48 -8.25 11.64
C LEU A 144 6.97 -9.71 11.77
N LEU A 145 6.05 -10.68 11.73
CA LEU A 145 6.35 -12.10 11.97
C LEU A 145 6.34 -12.95 10.70
N ALA A 146 5.63 -12.53 9.64
CA ALA A 146 5.54 -13.30 8.40
C ALA A 146 6.92 -13.54 7.79
N HIS A 147 7.24 -14.80 7.50
CA HIS A 147 8.55 -15.24 7.01
C HIS A 147 8.94 -14.62 5.66
N ASN A 148 7.96 -14.26 4.85
CA ASN A 148 8.14 -13.61 3.55
C ASN A 148 7.99 -12.08 3.60
N GLU A 149 7.88 -11.49 4.80
CA GLU A 149 7.87 -10.05 5.03
C GLU A 149 9.06 -9.67 5.93
N MET A 150 8.86 -9.37 7.23
CA MET A 150 9.94 -8.97 8.13
C MET A 150 10.60 -10.15 8.88
N ALA A 151 10.02 -11.33 8.85
CA ALA A 151 10.56 -12.63 9.23
C ALA A 151 11.09 -12.74 10.68
N ASN A 152 10.60 -11.97 11.64
CA ASN A 152 11.02 -12.16 13.02
C ASN A 152 10.49 -13.51 13.55
N PRO A 153 11.34 -14.32 14.20
CA PRO A 153 10.93 -15.65 14.65
C PRO A 153 9.91 -15.62 15.81
N SER A 154 9.82 -14.49 16.52
CA SER A 154 8.81 -14.29 17.58
C SER A 154 8.74 -12.81 18.00
N PRO A 155 7.63 -12.37 18.64
CA PRO A 155 7.55 -11.05 19.26
C PRO A 155 8.66 -10.80 20.29
N GLY A 156 8.98 -11.81 21.12
CA GLY A 156 10.05 -11.70 22.12
C GLY A 156 11.43 -11.45 21.52
N TYR A 157 11.72 -12.07 20.37
CA TYR A 157 12.97 -11.83 19.63
C TYR A 157 13.04 -10.35 19.20
N LEU A 158 12.02 -9.84 18.55
CA LEU A 158 11.96 -8.44 18.10
C LEU A 158 12.09 -7.46 19.28
N LEU A 159 11.35 -7.69 20.36
CA LEU A 159 11.40 -6.82 21.54
C LEU A 159 12.77 -6.80 22.19
N ASN A 160 13.45 -7.95 22.29
CA ASN A 160 14.82 -8.00 22.80
C ASN A 160 15.80 -7.24 21.90
N LYS A 161 15.58 -7.33 20.57
CA LYS A 161 16.37 -6.57 19.61
C LYS A 161 16.19 -5.06 19.77
N ILE A 162 14.94 -4.57 19.87
CA ILE A 162 14.66 -3.15 20.10
C ILE A 162 15.30 -2.67 21.41
N ARG A 163 15.19 -3.43 22.52
CA ARG A 163 15.81 -3.09 23.81
C ARG A 163 17.33 -2.98 23.74
N ALA A 164 17.96 -3.67 22.79
CA ALA A 164 19.40 -3.63 22.58
C ALA A 164 19.87 -2.46 21.68
N ILE A 165 18.95 -1.70 21.10
CA ILE A 165 19.23 -0.58 20.20
C ILE A 165 19.21 0.73 21.02
N PRO A 166 20.36 1.38 21.26
CA PRO A 166 20.45 2.54 22.17
C PRO A 166 19.61 3.74 21.78
N ASP A 167 19.32 3.93 20.49
CA ASP A 167 18.52 5.08 20.02
C ASP A 167 17.02 4.93 20.26
N TYR A 168 16.58 3.82 20.90
CA TYR A 168 15.24 3.67 21.47
C TYR A 168 15.18 3.89 22.98
N ASP A 169 16.33 4.12 23.63
CA ASP A 169 16.38 4.31 25.09
C ASP A 169 15.52 5.50 25.51
N GLY A 170 14.57 5.23 26.40
CA GLY A 170 13.63 6.23 26.94
C GLY A 170 12.46 6.61 26.02
N LEU A 171 12.48 6.28 24.73
CA LEU A 171 11.41 6.70 23.79
C LEU A 171 10.06 6.03 24.08
N PHE A 172 10.07 4.76 24.47
CA PHE A 172 8.86 4.04 24.83
C PHE A 172 8.30 4.52 26.19
N GLU A 173 9.19 4.74 27.16
CA GLU A 173 8.83 5.28 28.47
C GLU A 173 8.24 6.69 28.33
N ASP A 174 8.78 7.51 27.45
CA ASP A 174 8.30 8.85 27.14
C ASP A 174 6.93 8.86 26.48
N ALA A 175 6.65 7.89 25.63
CA ALA A 175 5.40 7.79 24.88
C ALA A 175 4.29 7.06 25.65
N TYR A 176 4.66 6.02 26.40
CA TYR A 176 3.70 5.07 27.01
C TYR A 176 3.88 4.88 28.51
N GLY A 177 4.92 5.45 29.15
CA GLY A 177 5.23 5.25 30.57
C GLY A 177 5.83 3.86 30.89
N VAL A 178 6.09 3.04 29.88
CA VAL A 178 6.62 1.68 30.01
C VAL A 178 7.61 1.42 28.90
N GLY A 179 8.58 0.54 29.12
CA GLY A 179 9.54 0.14 28.10
C GLY A 179 8.94 -0.71 26.96
N PRO A 180 9.78 -1.08 25.96
CA PRO A 180 9.33 -1.85 24.80
C PRO A 180 8.69 -3.18 25.21
N ASN A 181 7.41 -3.35 24.91
CA ASN A 181 6.64 -4.57 25.06
C ASN A 181 5.66 -4.73 23.89
N MET A 182 4.91 -5.82 23.81
CA MET A 182 4.02 -6.08 22.68
C MET A 182 2.99 -4.96 22.50
N ASP A 183 2.37 -4.52 23.57
CA ASP A 183 1.33 -3.48 23.56
C ASP A 183 1.90 -2.11 23.14
N SER A 184 2.99 -1.66 23.77
CA SER A 184 3.59 -0.36 23.45
C SER A 184 4.16 -0.30 22.02
N LEU A 185 4.71 -1.42 21.50
CA LEU A 185 5.22 -1.49 20.13
C LEU A 185 4.07 -1.41 19.11
N SER A 186 3.04 -2.23 19.27
CA SER A 186 1.92 -2.26 18.33
C SER A 186 1.14 -0.95 18.33
N ARG A 187 0.88 -0.38 19.51
CA ARG A 187 0.25 0.96 19.63
C ARG A 187 1.08 2.07 19.01
N ALA A 188 2.41 2.02 19.11
CA ALA A 188 3.25 3.02 18.48
C ALA A 188 3.17 2.95 16.94
N LEU A 189 3.28 1.76 16.36
CA LEU A 189 3.11 1.57 14.92
C LEU A 189 1.69 1.96 14.45
N ALA A 190 0.66 1.62 15.22
CA ALA A 190 -0.72 2.02 14.95
C ALA A 190 -0.89 3.54 15.05
N ALA A 191 -0.28 4.20 16.05
CA ALA A 191 -0.38 5.65 16.23
C ALA A 191 0.13 6.44 15.02
N TYR A 192 1.23 5.99 14.39
CA TYR A 192 1.69 6.59 13.14
C TYR A 192 0.69 6.37 12.00
N GLN A 193 0.13 5.18 11.86
CA GLN A 193 -0.86 4.89 10.82
C GLN A 193 -2.17 5.66 11.04
N TYR A 194 -2.64 5.83 12.28
CA TYR A 194 -3.76 6.71 12.61
C TYR A 194 -3.49 8.18 12.24
N ALA A 195 -2.24 8.60 12.26
CA ALA A 195 -1.84 9.96 11.94
C ALA A 195 -1.69 10.23 10.43
N LEU A 196 -1.65 9.19 9.60
CA LEU A 196 -1.59 9.32 8.14
C LEU A 196 -2.98 9.59 7.55
N VAL A 197 -3.44 10.82 7.68
CA VAL A 197 -4.79 11.25 7.28
C VAL A 197 -4.72 12.19 6.08
N SER A 198 -5.51 11.90 5.03
CA SER A 198 -5.56 12.71 3.81
C SER A 198 -6.99 12.83 3.26
N GLY A 199 -7.55 14.02 3.38
CA GLY A 199 -8.85 14.46 2.88
C GLY A 199 -8.72 15.72 2.02
N ASN A 200 -9.78 16.55 1.99
CA ASN A 200 -9.81 17.79 1.23
C ASN A 200 -9.45 17.61 -0.26
N SER A 201 -9.85 16.48 -0.85
CA SER A 201 -9.61 16.18 -2.26
C SER A 201 -10.40 17.14 -3.18
N PRO A 202 -10.08 17.25 -4.48
CA PRO A 202 -10.90 17.98 -5.44
C PRO A 202 -12.37 17.52 -5.42
N PHE A 203 -12.63 16.20 -5.31
CA PHE A 203 -13.97 15.66 -5.14
C PHE A 203 -14.65 16.21 -3.88
N ASP A 204 -13.97 16.24 -2.74
CA ASP A 204 -14.54 16.72 -1.48
C ASP A 204 -14.96 18.19 -1.57
N LYS A 205 -14.12 19.03 -2.17
CA LYS A 205 -14.40 20.45 -2.39
C LYS A 205 -15.62 20.64 -3.29
N TRP A 206 -15.74 19.82 -4.32
CA TRP A 206 -16.89 19.89 -5.22
C TRP A 206 -18.16 19.38 -4.56
N TYR A 207 -18.12 18.18 -3.98
CA TYR A 207 -19.31 17.46 -3.53
C TYR A 207 -19.83 17.94 -2.18
N TYR A 208 -18.93 18.10 -1.21
CA TYR A 208 -19.27 18.48 0.17
C TYR A 208 -19.20 19.98 0.44
N ASN A 209 -18.39 20.74 -0.30
CA ASN A 209 -18.22 22.18 -0.12
C ASN A 209 -18.86 23.04 -1.23
N GLY A 210 -19.44 22.42 -2.29
CA GLY A 210 -20.16 23.11 -3.34
C GLY A 210 -19.27 23.90 -4.32
N GLU A 211 -17.96 23.67 -4.32
CA GLU A 211 -17.02 24.35 -5.22
C GLU A 211 -17.15 23.83 -6.65
N SER A 212 -18.02 24.47 -7.43
CA SER A 212 -18.39 23.96 -8.76
C SER A 212 -17.24 23.74 -9.73
N ASN A 213 -16.13 24.42 -9.56
CA ASN A 213 -14.94 24.35 -10.45
C ASN A 213 -13.82 23.47 -9.87
N ALA A 214 -14.00 22.80 -8.73
CA ALA A 214 -12.98 21.98 -8.11
C ALA A 214 -12.62 20.72 -8.92
N ILE A 215 -13.56 20.22 -9.74
CA ILE A 215 -13.35 19.11 -10.66
C ILE A 215 -13.81 19.43 -12.07
N SER A 216 -13.25 18.72 -13.06
CA SER A 216 -13.57 18.90 -14.48
C SER A 216 -14.98 18.43 -14.81
N LYS A 217 -15.52 18.87 -15.97
CA LYS A 217 -16.81 18.36 -16.48
C LYS A 217 -16.76 16.86 -16.76
N SER A 218 -15.62 16.33 -17.19
CA SER A 218 -15.39 14.90 -17.39
C SER A 218 -15.52 14.15 -16.06
N ALA A 219 -14.83 14.60 -15.01
CA ALA A 219 -14.90 14.01 -13.68
C ALA A 219 -16.33 14.03 -13.10
N LYS A 220 -17.11 15.09 -13.37
CA LYS A 220 -18.54 15.14 -12.94
C LYS A 220 -19.37 14.06 -13.61
N ARG A 221 -19.25 13.90 -14.95
CA ARG A 221 -19.89 12.79 -15.65
C ARG A 221 -19.41 11.44 -15.14
N GLY A 222 -18.11 11.33 -14.81
CA GLY A 222 -17.54 10.15 -14.20
C GLY A 222 -18.19 9.80 -12.87
N PHE A 223 -18.47 10.78 -12.01
CA PHE A 223 -19.21 10.56 -10.77
C PHE A 223 -20.69 10.15 -11.02
N GLU A 224 -21.34 10.73 -12.02
CA GLU A 224 -22.70 10.30 -12.41
C GLU A 224 -22.71 8.83 -12.88
N ILE A 225 -21.66 8.39 -13.60
CA ILE A 225 -21.49 6.99 -13.99
C ILE A 225 -21.19 6.14 -12.76
N PHE A 226 -20.29 6.56 -11.87
CA PHE A 226 -19.93 5.85 -10.65
C PHE A 226 -21.12 5.58 -9.75
N SER A 227 -21.99 6.56 -9.57
CA SER A 227 -23.19 6.48 -8.72
C SER A 227 -24.43 5.90 -9.42
N GLY A 228 -24.43 5.88 -10.76
CA GLY A 228 -25.54 5.42 -11.58
C GLY A 228 -25.24 4.13 -12.33
N LYS A 229 -25.03 4.25 -13.66
CA LYS A 229 -24.85 3.12 -14.59
C LYS A 229 -23.71 2.17 -14.18
N GLY A 230 -22.63 2.70 -13.60
CA GLY A 230 -21.47 1.92 -13.15
C GLY A 230 -21.71 1.10 -11.88
N ASN A 231 -22.77 1.39 -11.12
CA ASN A 231 -23.13 0.71 -9.86
C ASN A 231 -21.98 0.62 -8.83
N CYS A 232 -20.97 1.48 -8.92
CA CYS A 232 -19.78 1.39 -8.06
C CYS A 232 -20.10 1.70 -6.59
N THR A 233 -21.10 2.57 -6.35
CA THR A 233 -21.58 2.91 -5.00
C THR A 233 -22.24 1.75 -4.26
N ALA A 234 -22.56 0.64 -4.92
CA ALA A 234 -23.05 -0.57 -4.26
C ALA A 234 -22.00 -1.19 -3.29
N CYS A 235 -20.71 -0.95 -3.54
CA CYS A 235 -19.60 -1.39 -2.71
C CYS A 235 -18.76 -0.20 -2.19
N HIS A 236 -18.60 0.84 -3.00
CA HIS A 236 -17.79 2.02 -2.69
C HIS A 236 -18.69 3.19 -2.24
N LEU A 237 -19.14 3.11 -0.98
CA LEU A 237 -20.17 3.99 -0.42
C LEU A 237 -19.75 5.47 -0.42
N VAL A 238 -20.69 6.34 -0.75
CA VAL A 238 -20.61 7.80 -0.61
C VAL A 238 -21.71 8.22 0.36
N ASN A 239 -21.32 8.69 1.55
CA ASN A 239 -22.27 9.16 2.56
C ASN A 239 -22.56 10.66 2.38
N GLU A 240 -23.53 11.17 3.11
CA GLU A 240 -23.95 12.59 3.04
C GLU A 240 -22.86 13.57 3.49
N GLU A 241 -22.02 13.19 4.45
CA GLU A 241 -21.01 14.05 5.04
C GLU A 241 -19.56 13.66 4.72
N TYR A 242 -19.33 12.42 4.30
CA TYR A 242 -18.01 11.89 3.98
C TYR A 242 -18.08 10.70 3.03
N ALA A 243 -16.95 10.35 2.42
CA ALA A 243 -16.81 9.12 1.65
C ALA A 243 -15.43 8.51 1.82
N LEU A 244 -15.36 7.32 2.39
CA LEU A 244 -14.17 6.46 2.34
C LEU A 244 -14.18 5.59 1.08
N PHE A 245 -15.30 5.55 0.37
CA PHE A 245 -15.51 4.72 -0.83
C PHE A 245 -15.25 3.24 -0.56
N THR A 246 -15.84 2.72 0.52
CA THR A 246 -15.81 1.30 0.88
C THR A 246 -17.05 0.97 1.71
N ASP A 247 -17.53 -0.26 1.60
CA ASP A 247 -18.53 -0.86 2.50
C ASP A 247 -17.87 -1.80 3.52
N GLU A 248 -16.54 -1.97 3.43
CA GLU A 248 -15.70 -2.91 4.19
C GLU A 248 -16.18 -4.37 4.14
N LYS A 249 -17.11 -4.71 3.25
CA LYS A 249 -17.56 -6.08 3.05
C LYS A 249 -16.63 -6.84 2.11
N LEU A 250 -16.85 -8.15 2.03
CA LEU A 250 -16.03 -9.04 1.23
C LEU A 250 -16.79 -9.53 0.01
N HIS A 251 -16.20 -9.34 -1.16
CA HIS A 251 -16.80 -9.68 -2.45
C HIS A 251 -15.84 -10.50 -3.30
N ASN A 252 -16.38 -11.49 -4.02
CA ASN A 252 -15.64 -12.18 -5.07
C ASN A 252 -15.88 -11.45 -6.40
N THR A 253 -14.84 -10.86 -6.98
CA THR A 253 -14.86 -10.18 -8.28
C THR A 253 -14.35 -11.08 -9.42
N GLY A 254 -13.90 -12.29 -9.09
CA GLY A 254 -13.35 -13.26 -10.01
C GLY A 254 -11.82 -13.21 -10.18
N ILE A 255 -11.12 -12.25 -9.57
CA ILE A 255 -9.66 -12.14 -9.66
C ILE A 255 -8.98 -13.39 -9.08
N GLY A 256 -9.29 -13.76 -7.83
CA GLY A 256 -8.73 -14.95 -7.20
C GLY A 256 -9.17 -16.24 -7.91
N PHE A 257 -10.42 -16.30 -8.39
CA PHE A 257 -10.91 -17.41 -9.22
C PHE A 257 -10.05 -17.59 -10.49
N LYS A 258 -9.81 -16.50 -11.23
CA LYS A 258 -8.97 -16.53 -12.44
C LYS A 258 -7.58 -17.07 -12.14
N SER A 259 -6.94 -16.59 -11.07
CA SER A 259 -5.61 -17.05 -10.68
C SER A 259 -5.60 -18.51 -10.26
N SER A 260 -6.63 -18.96 -9.51
CA SER A 260 -6.76 -20.33 -9.05
C SER A 260 -7.02 -21.33 -10.18
N MET A 261 -7.69 -20.88 -11.25
CA MET A 261 -8.03 -21.72 -12.42
C MET A 261 -7.03 -21.58 -13.56
N TYR A 262 -6.01 -20.75 -13.38
CA TYR A 262 -4.96 -20.60 -14.39
C TYR A 262 -4.11 -21.87 -14.44
N VAL A 263 -4.02 -22.44 -15.63
CA VAL A 263 -3.09 -23.54 -15.93
C VAL A 263 -1.96 -22.92 -16.75
N GLU A 264 -0.76 -22.93 -16.21
CA GLU A 264 0.39 -22.42 -16.91
C GLU A 264 0.61 -23.24 -18.21
N PRO A 265 0.75 -22.59 -19.37
CA PRO A 265 1.02 -23.31 -20.61
C PRO A 265 2.36 -24.05 -20.46
N PRO A 266 2.48 -25.27 -21.04
CA PRO A 266 3.69 -26.10 -20.90
C PRO A 266 4.95 -25.45 -21.47
N ARG A 267 4.79 -24.39 -22.27
CA ARG A 267 5.88 -23.56 -22.78
C ARG A 267 5.48 -22.09 -22.76
N LYS A 268 6.40 -21.25 -22.34
CA LYS A 268 6.22 -19.79 -22.25
C LYS A 268 7.38 -19.06 -22.91
N LYS A 269 7.06 -18.07 -23.73
CA LYS A 269 8.08 -17.16 -24.26
C LYS A 269 8.47 -16.14 -23.20
N VAL A 270 9.75 -16.11 -22.87
CA VAL A 270 10.34 -15.15 -21.93
C VAL A 270 11.25 -14.22 -22.72
N VAL A 271 11.01 -12.93 -22.59
CA VAL A 271 11.87 -11.88 -23.16
C VAL A 271 13.04 -11.66 -22.20
N LEU A 272 14.24 -12.08 -22.58
CA LEU A 272 15.46 -11.91 -21.80
C LEU A 272 16.11 -10.52 -22.00
N ALA A 273 15.94 -9.97 -23.20
CA ALA A 273 16.38 -8.62 -23.57
C ALA A 273 15.61 -8.15 -24.82
N PRO A 274 15.63 -6.86 -25.17
CA PRO A 274 15.01 -6.38 -26.40
C PRO A 274 15.46 -7.20 -27.63
N GLY A 275 14.50 -7.89 -28.28
CA GLY A 275 14.73 -8.73 -29.44
C GLY A 275 15.24 -10.16 -29.15
N ILE A 276 15.40 -10.54 -27.89
CA ILE A 276 15.80 -11.90 -27.48
C ILE A 276 14.65 -12.56 -26.71
N GLU A 277 13.94 -13.44 -27.40
CA GLU A 277 12.90 -14.29 -26.81
C GLU A 277 13.40 -15.73 -26.69
N VAL A 278 13.16 -16.35 -25.55
CA VAL A 278 13.47 -17.76 -25.29
C VAL A 278 12.18 -18.50 -24.96
N ASP A 279 12.01 -19.66 -25.59
CA ASP A 279 10.88 -20.54 -25.33
C ASP A 279 11.26 -21.49 -24.17
N VAL A 280 10.70 -21.23 -22.98
CA VAL A 280 11.02 -21.95 -21.74
C VAL A 280 9.97 -23.02 -21.48
N ASP A 281 10.41 -24.24 -21.20
CA ASP A 281 9.55 -25.32 -20.75
C ASP A 281 9.23 -25.12 -19.25
N THR A 282 7.98 -24.80 -18.96
CA THR A 282 7.55 -24.50 -17.58
C THR A 282 7.48 -25.74 -16.70
N SER A 283 7.46 -26.95 -17.29
CA SER A 283 7.46 -28.20 -16.54
C SER A 283 8.74 -28.41 -15.72
N VAL A 284 9.84 -27.76 -16.11
CA VAL A 284 11.12 -27.78 -15.39
C VAL A 284 10.97 -27.16 -14.01
N TYR A 285 10.14 -26.12 -13.87
CA TYR A 285 9.91 -25.42 -12.62
C TYR A 285 8.83 -26.11 -11.76
N ALA A 286 7.88 -26.82 -12.38
CA ALA A 286 6.78 -27.47 -11.68
C ALA A 286 7.22 -28.61 -10.73
N ASN A 287 8.42 -29.14 -10.93
CA ASN A 287 8.96 -30.25 -10.13
C ASN A 287 10.04 -29.83 -9.11
N ASP A 288 10.47 -28.56 -9.14
CA ASP A 288 11.45 -28.07 -8.18
C ASP A 288 10.75 -27.55 -6.92
N SER A 289 11.01 -28.22 -5.77
CA SER A 289 10.43 -27.85 -4.49
C SER A 289 10.88 -26.45 -4.01
N ALA A 290 12.05 -25.97 -4.46
CA ALA A 290 12.53 -24.65 -4.15
C ALA A 290 11.71 -23.55 -4.85
N PHE A 291 11.11 -23.83 -6.02
CA PHE A 291 10.24 -22.93 -6.76
C PHE A 291 8.75 -23.12 -6.42
N ARG A 292 8.36 -24.23 -5.76
CA ARG A 292 6.95 -24.43 -5.36
C ARG A 292 6.46 -23.44 -4.34
N ASP A 293 7.33 -22.93 -3.49
CA ASP A 293 6.99 -21.89 -2.52
C ASP A 293 6.89 -20.49 -3.17
N GLU A 294 7.45 -20.30 -4.37
CA GLU A 294 7.36 -19.07 -5.17
C GLU A 294 6.21 -19.10 -6.21
N ILE A 295 5.69 -20.29 -6.56
CA ILE A 295 4.43 -20.36 -7.29
C ILE A 295 3.36 -19.86 -6.33
N MET A 296 2.89 -18.65 -6.56
CA MET A 296 1.88 -17.96 -5.77
C MET A 296 0.81 -18.96 -5.35
N PRO A 297 0.69 -19.27 -4.07
CA PRO A 297 -0.35 -20.17 -3.61
C PRO A 297 -1.68 -19.59 -4.05
N ASN A 298 -2.60 -20.44 -4.51
CA ASN A 298 -3.93 -20.02 -4.91
C ASN A 298 -4.53 -19.18 -3.79
N ASP A 299 -4.64 -17.85 -4.00
CA ASP A 299 -5.25 -16.99 -3.00
C ASP A 299 -6.76 -17.21 -2.99
N LEU A 300 -7.20 -17.99 -2.01
CA LEU A 300 -8.61 -18.31 -1.81
C LEU A 300 -9.35 -17.24 -0.99
N GLY A 301 -8.72 -16.10 -0.69
CA GLY A 301 -9.33 -14.99 0.02
C GLY A 301 -9.82 -15.37 1.42
N LEU A 302 -11.02 -14.93 1.77
CA LEU A 302 -11.63 -15.17 3.09
C LEU A 302 -11.73 -16.66 3.46
N TYR A 303 -11.84 -17.55 2.47
CA TYR A 303 -11.89 -19.00 2.72
C TYR A 303 -10.69 -19.49 3.55
N LEU A 304 -9.51 -18.88 3.39
CA LEU A 304 -8.33 -19.26 4.19
C LEU A 304 -8.53 -19.08 5.70
N ILE A 305 -9.47 -18.22 6.08
CA ILE A 305 -9.81 -17.92 7.48
C ILE A 305 -11.03 -18.73 7.94
N THR A 306 -12.12 -18.73 7.14
CA THR A 306 -13.40 -19.31 7.55
C THR A 306 -13.55 -20.77 7.23
N GLN A 307 -12.82 -21.31 6.26
CA GLN A 307 -12.97 -22.65 5.68
C GLN A 307 -14.37 -22.90 5.08
N ASP A 308 -15.21 -21.86 4.91
CA ASP A 308 -16.49 -21.94 4.23
C ASP A 308 -16.28 -21.87 2.70
N PRO A 309 -16.68 -22.89 1.92
CA PRO A 309 -16.58 -22.87 0.45
C PRO A 309 -17.23 -21.66 -0.21
N ASN A 310 -18.26 -21.06 0.39
CA ASN A 310 -18.93 -19.88 -0.09
C ASN A 310 -18.07 -18.61 0.03
N ASP A 311 -17.00 -18.66 0.82
CA ASP A 311 -16.08 -17.54 1.05
C ASP A 311 -14.85 -17.56 0.14
N ARG A 312 -14.78 -18.52 -0.78
CA ARG A 312 -13.67 -18.59 -1.76
C ARG A 312 -13.59 -17.30 -2.57
N TRP A 313 -12.36 -16.80 -2.68
CA TRP A 313 -11.98 -15.63 -3.49
C TRP A 313 -12.66 -14.31 -3.07
N LYS A 314 -13.33 -14.27 -1.91
CA LYS A 314 -13.85 -13.03 -1.35
C LYS A 314 -12.72 -12.21 -0.76
N ILE A 315 -12.66 -10.95 -1.19
CA ILE A 315 -11.68 -9.93 -0.78
C ILE A 315 -12.46 -8.70 -0.32
N ARG A 316 -11.94 -8.02 0.70
CA ARG A 316 -12.54 -6.82 1.26
C ARG A 316 -12.52 -5.68 0.22
N THR A 317 -13.63 -4.96 0.11
CA THR A 317 -13.72 -3.72 -0.68
C THR A 317 -12.68 -2.71 -0.15
N PRO A 318 -11.67 -2.32 -0.93
CA PRO A 318 -10.72 -1.30 -0.50
C PRO A 318 -11.37 0.09 -0.52
N GLN A 319 -10.83 1.01 0.28
CA GLN A 319 -11.11 2.43 0.11
C GLN A 319 -10.54 2.92 -1.24
N LEU A 320 -11.16 3.96 -1.85
CA LEU A 320 -10.65 4.55 -3.09
C LEU A 320 -9.96 5.91 -2.88
N ARG A 321 -9.81 6.36 -1.63
CA ARG A 321 -9.04 7.56 -1.33
C ARG A 321 -7.61 7.39 -1.81
N ASN A 322 -7.08 8.40 -2.51
CA ASN A 322 -5.72 8.41 -3.08
C ASN A 322 -5.46 7.29 -4.09
N VAL A 323 -6.51 6.70 -4.69
CA VAL A 323 -6.39 5.54 -5.57
C VAL A 323 -5.52 5.78 -6.81
N GLU A 324 -5.40 7.01 -7.29
CA GLU A 324 -4.50 7.38 -8.39
C GLU A 324 -3.03 7.06 -8.09
N LEU A 325 -2.64 7.11 -6.81
CA LEU A 325 -1.25 6.95 -6.37
C LEU A 325 -0.90 5.49 -6.03
N SER A 326 -1.89 4.62 -5.80
CA SER A 326 -1.70 3.30 -5.20
C SER A 326 -1.81 2.12 -6.19
N GLY A 327 -1.58 2.35 -7.50
CA GLY A 327 -1.39 1.24 -8.44
C GLY A 327 -0.17 0.38 -8.06
N PRO A 328 -0.06 -0.86 -8.59
CA PRO A 328 -1.04 -1.58 -9.39
C PRO A 328 -2.21 -2.06 -8.54
N TYR A 329 -3.31 -2.36 -9.20
CA TYR A 329 -4.60 -2.56 -8.58
C TYR A 329 -4.95 -4.04 -8.41
N MET A 330 -6.03 -4.28 -7.65
CA MET A 330 -6.51 -5.56 -7.15
C MET A 330 -5.60 -6.11 -6.04
N HIS A 331 -6.10 -7.09 -5.30
CA HIS A 331 -5.36 -7.66 -4.17
C HIS A 331 -4.04 -8.33 -4.56
N ASN A 332 -3.86 -8.69 -5.80
CA ASN A 332 -2.65 -9.31 -6.35
C ASN A 332 -1.88 -8.42 -7.34
N GLY A 333 -2.25 -7.15 -7.47
CA GLY A 333 -1.55 -6.17 -8.31
C GLY A 333 -1.58 -6.45 -9.82
N GLN A 334 -2.54 -7.26 -10.31
CA GLN A 334 -2.53 -7.69 -11.72
C GLN A 334 -2.99 -6.65 -12.74
N LEU A 335 -3.61 -5.55 -12.30
CA LEU A 335 -4.05 -4.46 -13.18
C LEU A 335 -3.20 -3.23 -12.92
N SER A 336 -2.57 -2.72 -13.97
CA SER A 336 -1.55 -1.67 -13.85
C SER A 336 -2.14 -0.25 -13.81
N THR A 337 -3.33 -0.06 -14.40
CA THR A 337 -3.93 1.27 -14.58
C THR A 337 -5.38 1.33 -14.11
N LEU A 338 -5.84 2.52 -13.71
CA LEU A 338 -7.26 2.74 -13.39
C LEU A 338 -8.17 2.42 -14.57
N LYS A 339 -7.72 2.63 -15.81
CA LYS A 339 -8.49 2.28 -17.00
C LYS A 339 -8.72 0.77 -17.07
N GLU A 340 -7.69 -0.04 -16.86
CA GLU A 340 -7.81 -1.50 -16.80
C GLU A 340 -8.76 -1.97 -15.70
N VAL A 341 -8.77 -1.29 -14.54
CA VAL A 341 -9.72 -1.57 -13.46
C VAL A 341 -11.15 -1.29 -13.89
N VAL A 342 -11.42 -0.14 -14.51
CA VAL A 342 -12.75 0.20 -14.99
C VAL A 342 -13.20 -0.76 -16.10
N GLU A 343 -12.32 -1.11 -17.03
CA GLU A 343 -12.59 -2.08 -18.10
C GLU A 343 -12.87 -3.48 -17.55
N PHE A 344 -12.14 -3.89 -16.50
CA PHE A 344 -12.40 -5.16 -15.79
C PHE A 344 -13.83 -5.22 -15.24
N TYR A 345 -14.27 -4.18 -14.55
CA TYR A 345 -15.65 -4.09 -14.04
C TYR A 345 -16.66 -3.90 -15.16
N ASN A 346 -16.31 -3.18 -16.23
CA ASN A 346 -17.17 -3.02 -17.41
C ASN A 346 -17.49 -4.35 -18.09
N GLN A 347 -16.56 -5.31 -18.03
CA GLN A 347 -16.75 -6.68 -18.55
C GLN A 347 -17.54 -7.58 -17.57
N GLY A 348 -17.79 -7.14 -16.33
CA GLY A 348 -18.49 -7.92 -15.31
C GLY A 348 -17.58 -8.87 -14.52
N GLY A 349 -16.30 -8.52 -14.35
CA GLY A 349 -15.32 -9.34 -13.61
C GLY A 349 -14.96 -10.63 -14.35
N VAL A 350 -14.60 -11.69 -13.59
CA VAL A 350 -14.32 -13.01 -14.19
C VAL A 350 -15.36 -14.02 -13.74
N THR A 351 -16.30 -14.31 -14.64
CA THR A 351 -17.41 -15.22 -14.41
C THR A 351 -17.09 -16.67 -14.79
N GLU A 352 -16.09 -16.88 -15.66
CA GLU A 352 -15.68 -18.21 -16.12
C GLU A 352 -14.21 -18.22 -16.56
N VAL A 353 -13.56 -19.38 -16.44
CA VAL A 353 -12.23 -19.67 -17.00
C VAL A 353 -12.31 -21.03 -17.70
N GLY A 354 -12.16 -21.04 -19.03
CA GLY A 354 -12.36 -22.22 -19.84
C GLY A 354 -13.81 -22.74 -19.73
N LYS A 355 -13.99 -23.94 -19.14
CA LYS A 355 -15.31 -24.53 -18.88
C LYS A 355 -15.77 -24.38 -17.43
N MET A 356 -14.94 -23.80 -16.58
CA MET A 356 -15.23 -23.65 -15.16
C MET A 356 -15.95 -22.32 -14.91
N LYS A 357 -17.07 -22.37 -14.20
CA LYS A 357 -17.86 -21.20 -13.82
C LYS A 357 -17.51 -20.77 -12.40
N ASN A 358 -17.48 -19.45 -12.18
CA ASN A 358 -17.34 -18.85 -10.86
C ASN A 358 -18.71 -18.73 -10.20
N GLU A 359 -19.14 -19.77 -9.49
CA GLU A 359 -20.47 -19.81 -8.87
C GLU A 359 -20.61 -18.88 -7.66
N THR A 360 -19.49 -18.41 -7.10
CA THR A 360 -19.48 -17.54 -5.91
C THR A 360 -19.19 -16.07 -6.26
N ILE A 361 -19.22 -15.70 -7.55
CA ILE A 361 -19.05 -14.30 -7.95
C ILE A 361 -20.14 -13.42 -7.30
N SER A 362 -19.76 -12.23 -6.86
CA SER A 362 -20.71 -11.30 -6.26
C SER A 362 -21.83 -10.93 -7.25
N PRO A 363 -23.12 -11.00 -6.86
CA PRO A 363 -24.22 -10.60 -7.72
C PRO A 363 -24.22 -9.11 -8.07
N LEU A 364 -23.39 -8.31 -7.38
CA LEU A 364 -23.18 -6.88 -7.68
C LEU A 364 -22.20 -6.66 -8.84
N ILE A 365 -21.55 -7.72 -9.33
CA ILE A 365 -20.60 -7.68 -10.44
C ILE A 365 -21.27 -8.23 -11.70
N PHE A 366 -21.49 -7.37 -12.67
CA PHE A 366 -22.15 -7.69 -13.95
C PHE A 366 -21.63 -6.74 -15.04
N PRO A 367 -21.77 -7.08 -16.35
CA PRO A 367 -21.36 -6.22 -17.45
C PRO A 367 -22.08 -4.86 -17.42
N LEU A 368 -21.31 -3.75 -17.42
CA LEU A 368 -21.85 -2.40 -17.28
C LEU A 368 -22.21 -1.77 -18.62
N ASN A 369 -21.62 -2.27 -19.72
CA ASN A 369 -21.79 -1.73 -21.07
C ASN A 369 -21.46 -0.24 -21.18
N LEU A 370 -20.35 0.18 -20.54
CA LEU A 370 -19.82 1.53 -20.66
C LEU A 370 -19.14 1.71 -22.02
N THR A 371 -19.37 2.85 -22.63
CA THR A 371 -18.60 3.30 -23.81
C THR A 371 -17.19 3.73 -23.40
N GLU A 372 -16.27 3.84 -24.36
CA GLU A 372 -14.91 4.30 -24.09
C GLU A 372 -14.86 5.70 -23.46
N ASN A 373 -15.73 6.61 -23.87
CA ASN A 373 -15.83 7.93 -23.25
C ASN A 373 -16.28 7.87 -21.79
N GLU A 374 -17.27 6.99 -21.47
CA GLU A 374 -17.73 6.78 -20.10
C GLU A 374 -16.63 6.15 -19.23
N VAL A 375 -15.84 5.23 -19.78
CA VAL A 375 -14.65 4.67 -19.09
C VAL A 375 -13.64 5.77 -18.77
N ASN A 376 -13.32 6.63 -19.73
CA ASN A 376 -12.40 7.73 -19.52
C ASN A 376 -12.93 8.77 -18.52
N ASP A 377 -14.22 9.13 -18.59
CA ASP A 377 -14.85 10.05 -17.63
C ASP A 377 -14.79 9.47 -16.20
N LEU A 378 -15.02 8.16 -16.03
CA LEU A 378 -14.94 7.48 -14.74
C LEU A 378 -13.50 7.47 -14.20
N VAL A 379 -12.49 7.25 -15.05
CA VAL A 379 -11.08 7.37 -14.66
C VAL A 379 -10.74 8.78 -14.19
N GLU A 380 -11.20 9.81 -14.90
CA GLU A 380 -10.99 11.21 -14.50
C GLU A 380 -11.67 11.52 -13.14
N PHE A 381 -12.81 10.92 -12.85
CA PHE A 381 -13.41 11.01 -11.52
C PHE A 381 -12.52 10.38 -10.43
N LEU A 382 -12.04 9.15 -10.64
CA LEU A 382 -11.21 8.44 -9.65
C LEU A 382 -9.92 9.22 -9.30
N LYS A 383 -9.33 9.95 -10.24
CA LYS A 383 -8.17 10.82 -9.98
C LYS A 383 -8.49 11.98 -9.03
N THR A 384 -9.75 12.44 -8.99
CA THR A 384 -10.16 13.53 -8.08
C THR A 384 -10.21 13.16 -6.60
N LEU A 385 -9.99 11.87 -6.27
CA LEU A 385 -10.05 11.33 -4.90
C LEU A 385 -8.73 11.47 -4.13
N THR A 386 -7.69 12.05 -4.75
CA THR A 386 -6.39 12.30 -4.14
C THR A 386 -6.48 13.50 -3.19
N GLY A 387 -6.15 13.28 -1.92
CA GLY A 387 -6.21 14.31 -0.89
C GLY A 387 -5.16 15.40 -1.06
N SER A 388 -5.46 16.61 -0.61
CA SER A 388 -4.65 17.81 -0.87
C SER A 388 -3.31 17.85 -0.15
N ASN A 389 -3.11 17.02 0.87
CA ASN A 389 -1.94 17.02 1.75
C ASN A 389 -1.00 15.81 1.56
N MET A 390 -1.19 15.02 0.49
CA MET A 390 -0.33 13.86 0.23
C MET A 390 1.15 14.23 0.14
N ASP A 391 1.48 15.35 -0.53
CA ASP A 391 2.84 15.87 -0.58
C ASP A 391 3.40 16.19 0.82
N THR A 392 2.57 16.69 1.73
CA THR A 392 2.98 16.97 3.11
C THR A 392 3.29 15.68 3.86
N LEU A 393 2.49 14.61 3.69
CA LEU A 393 2.76 13.30 4.29
C LEU A 393 4.05 12.69 3.74
N VAL A 394 4.31 12.82 2.45
CA VAL A 394 5.57 12.35 1.84
C VAL A 394 6.78 13.11 2.40
N LEU A 395 6.70 14.43 2.50
CA LEU A 395 7.79 15.23 3.07
C LEU A 395 8.03 14.91 4.55
N ASP A 396 6.97 14.66 5.33
CA ASP A 396 7.08 14.21 6.71
C ASP A 396 7.77 12.84 6.82
N ALA A 397 7.40 11.92 5.94
CA ALA A 397 8.02 10.59 5.89
C ALA A 397 9.54 10.67 5.68
N PHE A 398 10.02 11.56 4.82
CA PHE A 398 11.47 11.78 4.62
C PHE A 398 12.16 12.46 5.79
N ALA A 399 11.42 13.06 6.71
CA ALA A 399 11.96 13.61 7.95
C ALA A 399 12.05 12.56 9.07
N ALA A 400 11.68 11.29 8.82
CA ALA A 400 11.72 10.25 9.83
C ALA A 400 13.16 10.00 10.33
N PRO A 401 13.41 10.02 11.64
CA PRO A 401 14.72 9.75 12.21
C PRO A 401 15.00 8.25 12.20
N VAL A 402 15.62 7.77 11.13
CA VAL A 402 15.94 6.34 10.93
C VAL A 402 17.41 6.08 11.15
N GLY A 403 17.74 4.90 11.70
CA GLY A 403 19.09 4.45 11.94
C GLY A 403 19.61 4.81 13.33
N ASP A 404 20.83 4.37 13.60
CA ASP A 404 21.56 4.68 14.84
C ASP A 404 22.04 6.14 14.79
N VAL A 405 21.50 6.97 15.65
CA VAL A 405 21.94 8.37 15.83
C VAL A 405 23.31 8.47 16.50
N SER A 406 23.95 7.35 16.82
CA SER A 406 25.28 7.35 17.40
C SER A 406 26.32 7.86 16.39
N LEU A 407 27.34 8.58 16.90
CA LEU A 407 28.48 9.07 16.11
C LEU A 407 29.28 7.95 15.41
N LYS A 408 28.94 6.69 15.64
CA LYS A 408 29.65 5.52 15.11
C LYS A 408 28.99 4.92 13.87
N ASP A 409 27.73 5.30 13.54
CA ASP A 409 27.10 4.85 12.31
C ASP A 409 27.58 5.69 11.12
N PRO A 410 28.37 5.11 10.19
CA PRO A 410 28.87 5.84 9.03
C PRO A 410 27.76 6.23 8.03
N ASN A 411 26.56 5.65 8.15
CA ASN A 411 25.40 5.93 7.29
C ASN A 411 24.47 6.98 7.90
N TRP A 412 24.73 7.40 9.15
CA TRP A 412 23.97 8.43 9.81
C TRP A 412 24.65 9.79 9.65
N PHE A 413 23.92 10.75 9.12
CA PHE A 413 24.40 12.14 9.06
C PHE A 413 24.15 12.81 10.41
N HIS A 414 25.18 12.86 11.25
CA HIS A 414 25.15 13.53 12.56
C HIS A 414 25.07 15.05 12.47
N ASP A 415 25.15 15.60 11.29
CA ASP A 415 25.09 17.02 11.11
C ASP A 415 23.63 17.48 11.22
N ASN A 416 23.30 18.02 12.41
CA ASN A 416 22.04 18.74 12.65
C ASN A 416 21.81 19.93 11.68
N LYS A 417 22.68 20.07 10.69
CA LYS A 417 22.58 21.01 9.58
C LYS A 417 21.83 20.45 8.38
N LEU A 418 21.45 19.19 8.35
CA LEU A 418 20.28 18.79 7.57
C LEU A 418 19.08 19.46 8.24
N LYS A 419 18.99 20.74 8.06
CA LYS A 419 17.81 21.54 8.36
C LYS A 419 16.75 21.04 7.39
N TYR A 420 15.88 20.23 7.96
CA TYR A 420 14.66 19.80 7.34
C TYR A 420 13.81 21.00 6.96
#